data_77b6df2f4d8b5e0880680da2d4645b84
#
_entry.id   77b6df2f4d8b5e0880680da2d4645b84
#
_cell.length_a   1.000
_cell.length_b   1.000
_cell.length_c   1.000
_cell.angle_alpha   90.00
_cell.angle_beta   90.00
_cell.angle_gamma   90.00
#
_symmetry.space_group_name_H-M   'P 1'
#
loop_
_entity.id
_entity.type
_entity.pdbx_description
1 polymer ?
#
loop_
_entity_poly.entity_id
_entity_poly.type
_entity_poly.pdbx_seq_one_letter_code
_entity_poly.pdbx_strand_id
1 'polypeptide(L)'
;DLKKVSDPRMDEFVKRAGMKLLRDESVCIDQSFYLYGRPDAEKVGRGISRRKTPKELVNGMDLKKPVIVLDHEPRQLEELNQAGVDLDLCGHTHDGQLFPGNITIHLFWKNPYGYRKVGNAHQIVTSGVGLFGPNMRVGTKAEIVVVNVDFR
;
A
#
# COMPACT_ATOMS: atom_id res chain seq x y z
N ASP A 1 -8.70 -21.80 -2.41
CA ASP A 1 -9.76 -21.18 -1.63
C ASP A 1 -9.55 -19.67 -1.56
N LEU A 2 -9.90 -19.00 -2.67
CA LEU A 2 -9.79 -17.53 -2.84
C LEU A 2 -10.70 -16.73 -1.89
N LYS A 3 -11.46 -17.39 -1.03
CA LYS A 3 -12.40 -16.76 -0.09
C LYS A 3 -11.77 -16.42 1.26
N LYS A 4 -10.57 -16.91 1.57
CA LYS A 4 -9.91 -16.64 2.85
C LYS A 4 -8.97 -15.44 2.71
N VAL A 5 -9.10 -14.49 3.60
CA VAL A 5 -8.28 -13.27 3.69
C VAL A 5 -6.83 -13.57 4.06
N SER A 6 -6.58 -14.71 4.67
CA SER A 6 -5.25 -15.22 4.95
C SER A 6 -5.22 -16.72 4.71
N ASP A 7 -4.18 -17.19 4.04
CA ASP A 7 -3.80 -18.60 4.04
C ASP A 7 -2.92 -18.82 5.28
N PRO A 8 -3.30 -19.71 6.22
CA PRO A 8 -2.47 -19.99 7.40
C PRO A 8 -1.03 -20.39 7.07
N ARG A 9 -0.82 -21.04 5.91
CA ARG A 9 0.52 -21.40 5.43
C ARG A 9 1.35 -20.16 5.07
N MET A 10 0.71 -19.13 4.53
CA MET A 10 1.36 -17.85 4.23
C MET A 10 1.72 -17.11 5.52
N ASP A 11 0.82 -17.10 6.49
CA ASP A 11 1.08 -16.48 7.80
C ASP A 11 2.26 -17.17 8.51
N GLU A 12 2.32 -18.50 8.45
CA GLU A 12 3.44 -19.27 8.99
C GLU A 12 4.74 -18.97 8.23
N PHE A 13 4.69 -18.92 6.89
CA PHE A 13 5.84 -18.57 6.07
C PHE A 13 6.40 -17.17 6.43
N VAL A 14 5.55 -16.16 6.51
CA VAL A 14 5.93 -14.79 6.88
C VAL A 14 6.58 -14.77 8.26
N LYS A 15 6.00 -15.46 9.24
CA LYS A 15 6.55 -15.57 10.59
C LYS A 15 7.91 -16.27 10.60
N ARG A 16 8.05 -17.38 9.88
CA ARG A 16 9.33 -18.12 9.77
C ARG A 16 10.43 -17.32 9.07
N ALA A 17 10.03 -16.44 8.15
CA ALA A 17 10.95 -15.51 7.49
C ALA A 17 11.34 -14.32 8.38
N GLY A 18 10.91 -14.29 9.65
CA GLY A 18 11.23 -13.22 10.60
C GLY A 18 10.50 -11.90 10.31
N MET A 19 9.46 -11.94 9.46
CA MET A 19 8.69 -10.76 9.10
C MET A 19 7.45 -10.62 10.00
N LYS A 20 7.08 -9.39 10.33
CA LYS A 20 5.82 -9.08 11.02
C LYS A 20 4.75 -8.70 10.01
N LEU A 21 3.63 -9.40 10.03
CA LEU A 21 2.46 -9.06 9.21
C LEU A 21 1.59 -8.05 9.98
N LEU A 22 1.33 -6.90 9.36
CA LEU A 22 0.46 -5.84 9.89
C LEU A 22 -0.89 -5.88 9.17
N ARG A 23 -1.99 -6.02 9.93
CA ARG A 23 -3.36 -6.04 9.40
C ARG A 23 -4.23 -5.02 10.13
N ASP A 24 -4.33 -3.82 9.60
CA ASP A 24 -4.89 -2.64 10.29
C ASP A 24 -4.22 -2.38 11.64
N GLU A 25 -2.91 -2.60 11.64
CA GLU A 25 -2.05 -2.45 12.80
C GLU A 25 -0.87 -1.54 12.47
N SER A 26 -0.34 -0.90 13.49
CA SER A 26 0.87 -0.11 13.41
C SER A 26 1.98 -0.65 14.31
N VAL A 27 3.19 -0.27 13.98
CA VAL A 27 4.36 -0.42 14.84
C VAL A 27 5.14 0.90 14.84
N CYS A 28 5.60 1.33 16.02
CA CYS A 28 6.52 2.45 16.12
C CYS A 28 7.95 1.91 16.03
N ILE A 29 8.67 2.33 15.01
CA ILE A 29 10.05 1.90 14.76
C ILE A 29 10.99 2.85 15.48
N ASP A 30 11.83 2.29 16.37
CA ASP A 30 12.85 3.00 17.14
C ASP A 30 12.38 4.31 17.79
N GLN A 31 11.10 4.35 18.16
CA GLN A 31 10.40 5.54 18.67
C GLN A 31 10.46 6.76 17.73
N SER A 32 10.85 6.58 16.46
CA SER A 32 11.10 7.62 15.49
C SER A 32 9.92 7.84 14.53
N PHE A 33 9.30 6.78 14.02
CA PHE A 33 8.18 6.86 13.09
C PHE A 33 7.23 5.68 13.21
N TYR A 34 6.03 5.82 12.69
CA TYR A 34 5.05 4.73 12.61
C TYR A 34 5.06 4.08 11.23
N LEU A 35 5.04 2.76 11.22
CA LEU A 35 4.75 1.95 10.04
C LEU A 35 3.40 1.28 10.23
N TYR A 36 2.46 1.50 9.32
CA TYR A 36 1.10 0.95 9.37
C TYR A 36 0.84 0.06 8.16
N GLY A 37 0.36 -1.16 8.39
CA GLY A 37 -0.08 -2.08 7.33
C GLY A 37 -1.60 -2.07 7.18
N ARG A 38 -2.08 -1.77 5.98
CA ARG A 38 -3.52 -1.80 5.65
C ARG A 38 -3.89 -3.08 4.92
N PRO A 39 -5.02 -3.72 5.24
CA PRO A 39 -5.55 -4.79 4.42
C PRO A 39 -6.05 -4.24 3.09
N ASP A 40 -6.04 -5.10 2.07
CA ASP A 40 -6.54 -4.80 0.75
C ASP A 40 -8.03 -4.42 0.80
N ALA A 41 -8.40 -3.27 0.22
CA ALA A 41 -9.78 -2.78 0.20
C ALA A 41 -10.74 -3.71 -0.53
N GLU A 42 -10.28 -4.40 -1.58
CA GLU A 42 -11.10 -5.36 -2.34
C GLU A 42 -11.43 -6.64 -1.55
N LYS A 43 -10.72 -6.91 -0.45
CA LYS A 43 -10.98 -8.07 0.41
C LYS A 43 -12.03 -7.82 1.48
N VAL A 44 -12.50 -6.58 1.64
CA VAL A 44 -13.63 -6.27 2.53
C VAL A 44 -14.85 -7.08 2.08
N GLY A 45 -15.49 -7.80 3.00
CA GLY A 45 -16.57 -8.76 2.70
C GLY A 45 -16.10 -10.17 2.33
N ARG A 46 -14.78 -10.40 2.18
CA ARG A 46 -14.19 -11.73 1.94
C ARG A 46 -13.44 -12.26 3.17
N GLY A 47 -14.01 -12.05 4.37
CA GLY A 47 -13.43 -12.41 5.67
C GLY A 47 -12.75 -11.25 6.39
N ILE A 48 -12.67 -10.04 5.80
CA ILE A 48 -12.43 -8.78 6.49
C ILE A 48 -13.78 -8.10 6.65
N SER A 49 -14.20 -7.90 7.88
CA SER A 49 -15.48 -7.26 8.17
C SER A 49 -15.46 -5.78 7.79
N ARG A 50 -14.30 -5.13 7.97
CA ARG A 50 -14.09 -3.72 7.71
C ARG A 50 -12.59 -3.40 7.65
N ARG A 51 -12.21 -2.47 6.78
CA ARG A 51 -10.90 -1.80 6.76
C ARG A 51 -11.04 -0.47 7.52
N LYS A 52 -10.09 -0.12 8.36
CA LYS A 52 -10.08 1.16 9.05
C LYS A 52 -10.02 2.33 8.07
N THR A 53 -10.78 3.37 8.38
CA THR A 53 -10.67 4.65 7.67
C THR A 53 -9.32 5.32 7.99
N PRO A 54 -8.82 6.22 7.14
CA PRO A 54 -7.58 6.95 7.42
C PRO A 54 -7.57 7.64 8.80
N LYS A 55 -8.69 8.19 9.22
CA LYS A 55 -8.83 8.81 10.55
C LYS A 55 -8.72 7.81 11.69
N GLU A 56 -9.31 6.64 11.54
CA GLU A 56 -9.22 5.56 12.54
C GLU A 56 -7.83 4.93 12.59
N LEU A 57 -7.13 4.91 11.46
CA LEU A 57 -5.78 4.40 11.31
C LEU A 57 -4.81 5.10 12.26
N VAL A 58 -4.86 6.43 12.32
CA VAL A 58 -3.94 7.25 13.12
C VAL A 58 -4.38 7.43 14.57
N ASN A 59 -5.54 6.88 14.95
CA ASN A 59 -6.07 7.03 16.30
C ASN A 59 -5.10 6.48 17.35
N GLY A 60 -4.73 7.32 18.31
CA GLY A 60 -3.76 6.97 19.37
C GLY A 60 -2.29 7.09 18.96
N MET A 61 -1.96 7.56 17.75
CA MET A 61 -0.60 7.87 17.35
C MET A 61 -0.18 9.28 17.76
N ASP A 62 1.09 9.44 18.08
CA ASP A 62 1.73 10.76 18.21
C ASP A 62 2.06 11.28 16.82
N LEU A 63 1.21 12.13 16.26
CA LEU A 63 1.37 12.70 14.89
C LEU A 63 2.49 13.76 14.78
N LYS A 64 3.29 13.96 15.83
CA LYS A 64 4.58 14.64 15.71
C LYS A 64 5.65 13.74 15.06
N LYS A 65 5.39 12.44 15.04
CA LYS A 65 6.23 11.44 14.38
C LYS A 65 5.66 11.11 13.00
N PRO A 66 6.53 10.92 12.00
CA PRO A 66 6.08 10.53 10.67
C PRO A 66 5.27 9.24 10.65
N VAL A 67 4.27 9.18 9.80
CA VAL A 67 3.42 8.00 9.59
C VAL A 67 3.59 7.50 8.16
N ILE A 68 4.12 6.29 8.02
CA ILE A 68 4.29 5.59 6.75
C ILE A 68 3.22 4.49 6.66
N VAL A 69 2.46 4.49 5.58
CA VAL A 69 1.42 3.49 5.32
C VAL A 69 1.88 2.53 4.22
N LEU A 70 1.70 1.25 4.45
CA LEU A 70 1.82 0.19 3.47
C LEU A 70 0.42 -0.21 3.03
N ASP A 71 0.05 0.16 1.82
CA ASP A 71 -1.24 -0.17 1.22
C ASP A 71 -1.04 -1.02 -0.04
N HIS A 72 -2.05 -1.76 -0.46
CA HIS A 72 -2.02 -2.45 -1.74
C HIS A 72 -2.48 -1.51 -2.86
N GLU A 73 -3.62 -0.85 -2.68
CA GLU A 73 -4.25 -0.01 -3.68
C GLU A 73 -3.97 1.49 -3.45
N PRO A 74 -3.62 2.27 -4.50
CA PRO A 74 -3.35 3.70 -4.40
C PRO A 74 -4.66 4.52 -4.30
N ARG A 75 -5.40 4.33 -3.23
CA ARG A 75 -6.66 5.02 -2.94
C ARG A 75 -6.51 5.95 -1.73
N GLN A 76 -7.40 6.92 -1.63
CA GLN A 76 -7.61 7.73 -0.43
C GLN A 76 -6.41 8.63 -0.03
N LEU A 77 -5.56 9.04 -0.98
CA LEU A 77 -4.42 9.91 -0.66
C LEU A 77 -4.85 11.24 -0.03
N GLU A 78 -5.97 11.80 -0.48
CA GLU A 78 -6.54 13.02 0.08
C GLU A 78 -6.98 12.83 1.53
N GLU A 79 -7.64 11.73 1.84
CA GLU A 79 -8.10 11.39 3.19
C GLU A 79 -6.91 10.99 4.10
N LEU A 80 -5.90 10.33 3.56
CA LEU A 80 -4.65 10.04 4.28
C LEU A 80 -3.91 11.32 4.64
N ASN A 81 -3.83 12.30 3.73
CA ASN A 81 -3.28 13.62 4.03
C ASN A 81 -4.07 14.33 5.14
N GLN A 82 -5.41 14.29 5.08
CA GLN A 82 -6.25 14.91 6.13
C GLN A 82 -6.09 14.22 7.50
N ALA A 83 -5.75 12.96 7.50
CA ALA A 83 -5.49 12.19 8.71
C ALA A 83 -4.07 12.41 9.30
N GLY A 84 -3.17 13.06 8.57
CA GLY A 84 -1.80 13.31 9.01
C GLY A 84 -0.82 12.18 8.66
N VAL A 85 -1.09 11.43 7.60
CA VAL A 85 -0.14 10.45 7.02
C VAL A 85 0.85 11.19 6.14
N ASP A 86 2.13 10.85 6.24
CA ASP A 86 3.22 11.48 5.49
C ASP A 86 3.58 10.73 4.21
N LEU A 87 3.56 9.39 4.25
CA LEU A 87 3.95 8.57 3.10
C LEU A 87 3.03 7.36 2.96
N ASP A 88 2.54 7.13 1.73
CA ASP A 88 1.74 5.98 1.34
C ASP A 88 2.46 5.19 0.23
N LEU A 89 2.78 3.93 0.50
CA LEU A 89 3.49 3.03 -0.41
C LEU A 89 2.53 1.99 -0.95
N CYS A 90 2.31 2.01 -2.28
CA CYS A 90 1.29 1.23 -2.96
C CYS A 90 1.84 0.46 -4.17
N GLY A 91 1.00 -0.44 -4.67
CA GLY A 91 1.21 -1.17 -5.92
C GLY A 91 -0.10 -1.40 -6.67
N HIS A 92 -0.50 -2.65 -6.84
CA HIS A 92 -1.78 -3.12 -7.40
C HIS A 92 -1.98 -2.93 -8.89
N THR A 93 -1.75 -1.75 -9.41
CA THR A 93 -2.10 -1.37 -10.80
C THR A 93 -1.21 -2.00 -11.85
N HIS A 94 -0.01 -2.45 -11.46
CA HIS A 94 1.03 -2.95 -12.36
C HIS A 94 1.39 -1.99 -13.51
N ASP A 95 1.07 -0.68 -13.36
CA ASP A 95 1.14 0.32 -14.43
C ASP A 95 0.33 -0.12 -15.68
N GLY A 96 -0.83 -0.80 -15.45
CA GLY A 96 -1.66 -1.37 -16.50
C GLY A 96 -1.11 -2.63 -17.18
N GLN A 97 0.11 -3.07 -16.82
CA GLN A 97 0.82 -4.28 -17.24
C GLN A 97 0.96 -4.51 -18.75
N LEU A 98 -0.12 -4.38 -19.52
CA LEU A 98 -0.17 -4.65 -20.97
C LEU A 98 -0.64 -3.41 -21.73
N PHE A 99 0.08 -3.04 -22.81
CA PHE A 99 -0.42 -2.03 -23.74
C PHE A 99 -1.76 -2.50 -24.36
N PRO A 100 -2.78 -1.62 -24.48
CA PRO A 100 -2.82 -0.20 -24.09
C PRO A 100 -3.24 0.06 -22.62
N GLY A 101 -3.24 -0.96 -21.76
CA GLY A 101 -3.61 -0.84 -20.35
C GLY A 101 -2.82 0.23 -19.59
N ASN A 102 -1.53 0.39 -19.90
CA ASN A 102 -0.68 1.44 -19.34
C ASN A 102 -1.14 2.88 -19.69
N ILE A 103 -1.96 3.04 -20.73
CA ILE A 103 -2.59 4.33 -21.07
C ILE A 103 -3.96 4.43 -20.36
N THR A 104 -4.77 3.38 -20.48
CA THR A 104 -6.16 3.42 -20.00
C THR A 104 -6.27 3.37 -18.48
N ILE A 105 -5.27 2.86 -17.76
CA ILE A 105 -5.26 2.78 -16.29
C ILE A 105 -5.43 4.15 -15.63
N HIS A 106 -4.96 5.23 -16.26
CA HIS A 106 -5.11 6.61 -15.82
C HIS A 106 -6.56 7.12 -15.81
N LEU A 107 -7.48 6.42 -16.49
CA LEU A 107 -8.92 6.75 -16.45
C LEU A 107 -9.57 6.23 -15.15
N PHE A 108 -8.97 5.22 -14.50
CA PHE A 108 -9.53 4.56 -13.33
C PHE A 108 -8.85 4.95 -12.02
N TRP A 109 -7.58 5.40 -12.10
CA TRP A 109 -6.77 5.72 -10.93
C TRP A 109 -6.20 7.13 -11.02
N LYS A 110 -6.28 7.88 -9.94
CA LYS A 110 -5.69 9.23 -9.84
C LYS A 110 -4.15 9.21 -9.89
N ASN A 111 -3.55 8.14 -9.37
CA ASN A 111 -2.12 7.88 -9.43
C ASN A 111 -1.91 6.38 -9.65
N PRO A 112 -1.92 5.89 -10.89
CA PRO A 112 -1.73 4.47 -11.16
C PRO A 112 -0.27 4.04 -11.05
N TYR A 113 0.69 4.95 -11.19
CA TYR A 113 2.12 4.65 -11.20
C TYR A 113 2.96 5.90 -10.87
N GLY A 114 4.08 5.68 -10.19
CA GLY A 114 5.04 6.73 -9.87
C GLY A 114 4.68 7.51 -8.61
N TYR A 115 5.05 8.77 -8.60
CA TYR A 115 4.96 9.64 -7.43
C TYR A 115 3.83 10.67 -7.58
N ARG A 116 3.10 10.88 -6.47
CA ARG A 116 2.12 11.95 -6.30
C ARG A 116 2.22 12.56 -4.92
N LYS A 117 1.95 13.86 -4.82
CA LYS A 117 1.85 14.59 -3.54
C LYS A 117 0.49 15.28 -3.43
N VAL A 118 -0.10 15.23 -2.23
CA VAL A 118 -1.30 15.98 -1.86
C VAL A 118 -1.08 16.58 -0.47
N GLY A 119 -1.05 17.90 -0.37
CA GLY A 119 -0.69 18.56 0.88
C GLY A 119 0.69 18.13 1.36
N ASN A 120 0.76 17.54 2.56
CA ASN A 120 2.00 17.00 3.12
C ASN A 120 2.17 15.49 2.84
N ALA A 121 1.11 14.80 2.40
CA ALA A 121 1.18 13.37 2.10
C ALA A 121 1.82 13.10 0.74
N HIS A 122 2.74 12.16 0.74
CA HIS A 122 3.43 11.62 -0.43
C HIS A 122 2.87 10.23 -0.74
N GLN A 123 2.73 9.90 -2.02
CA GLN A 123 2.36 8.55 -2.45
C GLN A 123 3.33 8.05 -3.52
N ILE A 124 3.79 6.83 -3.37
CA ILE A 124 4.60 6.12 -4.35
C ILE A 124 3.85 4.86 -4.75
N VAL A 125 3.58 4.72 -6.04
CA VAL A 125 2.92 3.54 -6.62
C VAL A 125 3.90 2.84 -7.53
N THR A 126 4.25 1.59 -7.17
CA THR A 126 5.15 0.77 -7.99
C THR A 126 4.39 -0.14 -8.95
N SER A 127 4.97 -0.38 -10.12
CA SER A 127 4.49 -1.43 -11.02
C SER A 127 4.78 -2.83 -10.48
N GLY A 128 5.70 -2.94 -9.51
CA GLY A 128 6.09 -4.18 -8.85
C GLY A 128 6.83 -5.17 -9.75
N VAL A 129 7.25 -6.28 -9.14
CA VAL A 129 7.92 -7.40 -9.86
C VAL A 129 6.94 -8.47 -10.31
N GLY A 130 5.77 -8.55 -9.68
CA GLY A 130 4.74 -9.54 -9.96
C GLY A 130 4.01 -9.31 -11.28
N LEU A 131 3.22 -10.30 -11.66
CA LEU A 131 2.37 -10.28 -12.86
C LEU A 131 0.92 -10.56 -12.45
N PHE A 132 -0.02 -9.95 -13.15
CA PHE A 132 -1.44 -10.21 -13.01
C PHE A 132 -1.98 -10.84 -14.30
N GLY A 133 -2.64 -12.01 -14.18
CA GLY A 133 -3.17 -12.73 -15.34
C GLY A 133 -2.06 -13.27 -16.25
N PRO A 134 -1.88 -12.77 -17.49
CA PRO A 134 -0.85 -13.26 -18.39
C PRO A 134 0.57 -13.07 -17.85
N ASN A 135 1.43 -14.07 -18.01
CA ASN A 135 2.83 -14.04 -17.56
C ASN A 135 3.71 -13.17 -18.48
N MET A 136 3.28 -11.94 -18.74
CA MET A 136 4.02 -10.99 -19.59
C MET A 136 3.73 -9.54 -19.20
N ARG A 137 4.64 -8.65 -19.56
CA ARG A 137 4.45 -7.20 -19.58
C ARG A 137 4.69 -6.67 -20.98
N VAL A 138 3.87 -5.71 -21.43
CA VAL A 138 4.06 -5.01 -22.71
C VAL A 138 3.84 -3.52 -22.48
N GLY A 139 4.88 -2.72 -22.74
CA GLY A 139 4.85 -1.26 -22.50
C GLY A 139 5.08 -0.84 -21.05
N THR A 140 5.28 -1.80 -20.12
CA THR A 140 5.61 -1.54 -18.72
C THR A 140 6.81 -2.38 -18.28
N LYS A 141 7.41 -2.04 -17.13
CA LYS A 141 8.60 -2.74 -16.61
C LYS A 141 8.32 -3.31 -15.22
N ALA A 142 8.93 -4.45 -14.92
CA ALA A 142 9.05 -4.91 -13.54
C ALA A 142 10.08 -4.05 -12.81
N GLU A 143 9.80 -3.66 -11.57
CA GLU A 143 10.69 -2.79 -10.79
C GLU A 143 10.67 -3.09 -9.30
N ILE A 144 11.74 -2.70 -8.64
CA ILE A 144 11.86 -2.55 -7.19
C ILE A 144 12.17 -1.08 -6.93
N VAL A 145 11.40 -0.44 -6.06
CA VAL A 145 11.60 0.96 -5.69
C VAL A 145 12.35 1.03 -4.37
N VAL A 146 13.47 1.74 -4.35
CA VAL A 146 14.19 2.08 -3.11
C VAL A 146 13.80 3.50 -2.71
N VAL A 147 13.22 3.64 -1.52
CA VAL A 147 12.80 4.91 -0.96
C VAL A 147 13.76 5.30 0.16
N ASN A 148 14.51 6.37 -0.02
CA ASN A 148 15.31 6.98 1.04
C ASN A 148 14.45 8.01 1.76
N VAL A 149 14.23 7.82 3.07
CA VAL A 149 13.45 8.72 3.90
C VAL A 149 14.39 9.43 4.86
N ASP A 150 14.39 10.76 4.80
CA ASP A 150 15.16 11.62 5.70
C ASP A 150 14.17 12.31 6.66
N PHE A 151 14.28 12.01 7.93
CA PHE A 151 13.45 12.62 8.99
C PHE A 151 14.15 13.87 9.51
N ARG A 152 13.57 15.03 9.29
CA ARG A 152 14.07 16.35 9.74
C ARG A 152 13.18 16.96 10.81
#